data_64f1e5440f932a2a999998e4adee13fe
#
_entry.id   64f1e5440f932a2a999998e4adee13fe
#
_cell.length_a   1.000
_cell.length_b   1.000
_cell.length_c   1.000
_cell.angle_alpha   90.00
_cell.angle_beta   90.00
_cell.angle_gamma   90.00
#
_symmetry.space_group_name_H-M   'P 1'
#
loop_
_entity.id
_entity.type
_entity.pdbx_description
1 polymer ?
#
loop_
_entity_poly.entity_id
_entity_poly.type
_entity_poly.pdbx_seq_one_letter_code
_entity_poly.pdbx_strand_id
1 'polypeptide(L)'
;MESKLSLLLSLLCFITCFHTSFSASGETNPFKSVPDLEKSMYKDIEGFPCVRLLNLTGEIGCSNPGREKVVAPIVRFKSSKELTESAAILVSVDEFESVLSRVSKDSDFASKVAGIFVESRSQVQNGLDGFSPDVKFPQAEFAPYTSNNFQWNPAQGSGIMWKAYNFPVFLLSETSTSIVQQAARASENSKMSYTKVVSEFDLVMQTTKSGTHDSDSCLKEGTCLPLGGYSVWSALPPISLSSSPKPKPIVLAITSMDSASFFRDKSLGAESPISGLIAMLAVVDALSNVDGLTELNKQLVFLVLTGEAWGYLGSRRFFEEFDQQSDAIKGLNLTAIEMVMEIGSVGMSFSQGTKTFFAHTAGDTTSVNETLSALYSAQDSMSENVMVRKASTSNPGVPPSSLMTFLTKKPEISGVVLEDFDSTFSNKFYHSHLDGLSNINSSSIVAAASLVARTLYIQAGGSDPLALNSININASLVEELLGCLLDCEPGLSCELVQRYISPSTTCPNHYVGVILGEPSTARYPIYAGDISRFVWNFLADKTALPSTNASSSCPKHCNGDNELCIRQEAVEKGVCVISSTR
;
A
#
# COMPACT_ATOMS: atom_id res chain seq x y z
N MET A 1 -15.06 -62.13 -41.54
CA MET A 1 -16.07 -61.34 -40.81
C MET A 1 -15.73 -61.19 -39.32
N GLU A 2 -14.94 -62.03 -38.74
CA GLU A 2 -14.59 -61.96 -37.31
C GLU A 2 -13.62 -60.85 -36.89
N SER A 3 -12.74 -60.40 -37.82
CA SER A 3 -11.75 -59.35 -37.47
C SER A 3 -12.36 -57.91 -37.37
N LYS A 4 -13.47 -57.68 -38.08
CA LYS A 4 -14.15 -56.38 -38.01
C LYS A 4 -15.03 -56.21 -36.77
N LEU A 5 -15.54 -57.35 -36.24
CA LEU A 5 -16.36 -57.32 -35.01
C LEU A 5 -15.49 -57.10 -33.78
N SER A 6 -14.28 -57.70 -33.75
CA SER A 6 -13.32 -57.50 -32.67
C SER A 6 -12.81 -56.06 -32.61
N LEU A 7 -12.61 -55.37 -33.75
CA LEU A 7 -12.19 -53.98 -33.80
C LEU A 7 -13.31 -53.05 -33.33
N LEU A 8 -14.59 -53.35 -33.66
CA LEU A 8 -15.73 -52.55 -33.22
C LEU A 8 -15.96 -52.70 -31.71
N LEU A 9 -15.83 -53.92 -31.15
CA LEU A 9 -15.92 -54.11 -29.68
C LEU A 9 -14.75 -53.43 -28.94
N SER A 10 -13.51 -53.46 -29.45
CA SER A 10 -12.38 -52.70 -28.88
C SER A 10 -12.63 -51.20 -28.93
N LEU A 11 -13.20 -50.67 -30.02
CA LEU A 11 -13.49 -49.24 -30.14
C LEU A 11 -14.63 -48.83 -29.21
N LEU A 12 -15.67 -49.66 -29.01
CA LEU A 12 -16.72 -49.39 -28.06
C LEU A 12 -16.21 -49.46 -26.61
N CYS A 13 -15.34 -50.39 -26.25
CA CYS A 13 -14.69 -50.42 -24.95
C CYS A 13 -13.81 -49.17 -24.70
N PHE A 14 -13.09 -48.72 -25.71
CA PHE A 14 -12.31 -47.49 -25.58
C PHE A 14 -13.19 -46.25 -25.41
N ILE A 15 -14.30 -46.12 -26.12
CA ILE A 15 -15.24 -45.00 -25.99
C ILE A 15 -15.95 -45.03 -24.63
N THR A 16 -16.31 -46.23 -24.10
CA THR A 16 -16.89 -46.32 -22.76
C THR A 16 -15.89 -46.14 -21.63
N CYS A 17 -14.62 -46.53 -21.80
CA CYS A 17 -13.55 -46.26 -20.82
C CYS A 17 -13.14 -44.76 -20.76
N PHE A 18 -13.25 -44.03 -21.89
CA PHE A 18 -12.98 -42.59 -21.87
C PHE A 18 -14.10 -41.75 -21.25
N HIS A 19 -15.30 -42.30 -21.05
CA HIS A 19 -16.39 -41.58 -20.40
C HIS A 19 -16.51 -41.82 -18.89
N THR A 20 -15.64 -42.65 -18.30
CA THR A 20 -15.68 -42.92 -16.86
C THR A 20 -14.47 -42.38 -16.08
N SER A 21 -13.62 -41.57 -16.69
CA SER A 21 -12.44 -40.98 -16.01
C SER A 21 -12.53 -39.46 -15.83
N PHE A 22 -13.75 -38.91 -15.81
CA PHE A 22 -13.98 -37.56 -15.30
C PHE A 22 -14.84 -37.65 -14.03
N SER A 23 -14.34 -38.34 -13.02
CA SER A 23 -14.75 -38.10 -11.66
C SER A 23 -13.90 -36.96 -11.15
N ALA A 24 -14.22 -35.75 -11.59
CA ALA A 24 -13.88 -34.56 -10.86
C ALA A 24 -14.67 -34.65 -9.54
N SER A 25 -13.99 -35.02 -8.47
CA SER A 25 -14.46 -34.79 -7.11
C SER A 25 -14.36 -33.30 -6.77
N GLY A 26 -15.03 -32.47 -7.55
CA GLY A 26 -15.48 -31.17 -7.11
C GLY A 26 -16.90 -31.42 -6.58
N GLU A 27 -17.17 -31.19 -5.32
CA GLU A 27 -18.51 -30.99 -4.86
C GLU A 27 -19.13 -29.90 -5.71
N THR A 28 -19.81 -30.29 -6.78
CA THR A 28 -20.61 -29.37 -7.57
C THR A 28 -21.75 -28.96 -6.64
N ASN A 29 -21.73 -27.69 -6.21
CA ASN A 29 -22.87 -27.10 -5.53
C ASN A 29 -24.12 -27.51 -6.33
N PRO A 30 -25.03 -28.34 -5.78
CA PRO A 30 -26.17 -28.90 -6.52
C PRO A 30 -27.07 -27.82 -7.11
N PHE A 31 -26.97 -26.58 -6.61
CA PHE A 31 -27.71 -25.43 -7.11
C PHE A 31 -27.10 -24.78 -8.36
N LYS A 32 -25.80 -25.00 -8.67
CA LYS A 32 -25.19 -24.50 -9.92
C LYS A 32 -25.85 -25.04 -11.18
N SER A 33 -26.48 -26.20 -11.09
CA SER A 33 -27.23 -26.77 -12.20
C SER A 33 -28.63 -26.16 -12.40
N VAL A 34 -29.10 -25.33 -11.44
CA VAL A 34 -30.41 -24.67 -11.48
C VAL A 34 -30.25 -23.20 -11.08
N PRO A 35 -29.71 -22.33 -12.01
CA PRO A 35 -29.35 -20.94 -11.72
C PRO A 35 -30.49 -20.09 -11.12
N ASP A 36 -31.73 -20.35 -11.52
CA ASP A 36 -32.90 -19.60 -11.01
C ASP A 36 -33.22 -19.96 -9.54
N LEU A 37 -32.99 -21.21 -9.16
CA LEU A 37 -33.15 -21.65 -7.77
C LEU A 37 -32.03 -21.07 -6.91
N GLU A 38 -30.80 -21.07 -7.37
CA GLU A 38 -29.67 -20.45 -6.68
C GLU A 38 -29.98 -18.97 -6.40
N LYS A 39 -30.38 -18.20 -7.42
CA LYS A 39 -30.75 -16.79 -7.26
C LYS A 39 -31.91 -16.54 -6.29
N SER A 40 -32.81 -17.46 -6.15
CA SER A 40 -33.94 -17.35 -5.21
C SER A 40 -33.57 -17.70 -3.76
N MET A 41 -32.54 -18.51 -3.55
CA MET A 41 -32.14 -19.01 -2.23
C MET A 41 -30.94 -18.27 -1.65
N TYR A 42 -30.06 -17.74 -2.50
CA TYR A 42 -28.85 -17.03 -2.09
C TYR A 42 -28.93 -15.56 -2.45
N LYS A 43 -28.36 -14.74 -1.59
CA LYS A 43 -28.13 -13.33 -1.82
C LYS A 43 -26.64 -13.05 -1.66
N ASP A 44 -25.99 -12.57 -2.71
CA ASP A 44 -24.61 -12.16 -2.66
C ASP A 44 -24.46 -10.93 -1.77
N ILE A 45 -23.48 -10.98 -0.90
CA ILE A 45 -23.15 -9.93 0.05
C ILE A 45 -21.75 -9.43 -0.28
N GLU A 46 -21.65 -8.16 -0.63
CA GLU A 46 -20.36 -7.51 -0.82
C GLU A 46 -19.69 -7.29 0.53
N GLY A 47 -18.47 -7.80 0.67
CA GLY A 47 -17.67 -7.69 1.87
C GLY A 47 -16.18 -7.71 1.54
N PHE A 48 -15.40 -6.97 2.34
CA PHE A 48 -13.96 -6.84 2.20
C PHE A 48 -13.26 -7.73 3.22
N PRO A 49 -12.50 -8.72 2.78
CA PRO A 49 -11.88 -9.69 3.68
C PRO A 49 -10.75 -9.07 4.50
N CYS A 50 -10.54 -9.64 5.68
CA CYS A 50 -9.36 -9.38 6.48
C CYS A 50 -8.09 -9.86 5.78
N VAL A 51 -6.95 -9.30 6.20
CA VAL A 51 -5.62 -9.74 5.76
C VAL A 51 -5.41 -11.21 6.11
N ARG A 52 -4.63 -11.90 5.28
CA ARG A 52 -4.16 -13.26 5.50
C ARG A 52 -2.77 -13.39 4.92
N LEU A 53 -1.78 -13.55 5.77
CA LEU A 53 -0.37 -13.56 5.41
C LEU A 53 0.36 -14.70 6.10
N LEU A 54 1.43 -15.16 5.47
CA LEU A 54 2.40 -16.07 6.05
C LEU A 54 3.68 -15.31 6.38
N ASN A 55 4.20 -15.53 7.56
CA ASN A 55 5.51 -15.07 7.99
C ASN A 55 6.35 -16.25 8.52
N LEU A 56 7.58 -15.99 8.96
CA LEU A 56 8.48 -17.05 9.48
C LEU A 56 7.94 -17.73 10.75
N THR A 57 7.01 -17.12 11.47
CA THR A 57 6.45 -17.64 12.72
C THR A 57 5.11 -18.33 12.54
N GLY A 58 4.49 -18.21 11.37
CA GLY A 58 3.20 -18.82 11.08
C GLY A 58 2.28 -17.92 10.25
N GLU A 59 0.99 -18.17 10.36
CA GLU A 59 -0.07 -17.43 9.67
C GLU A 59 -0.58 -16.29 10.53
N ILE A 60 -0.79 -15.12 9.94
CA ILE A 60 -1.42 -13.95 10.56
C ILE A 60 -2.67 -13.56 9.79
N GLY A 61 -3.61 -12.88 10.49
CA GLY A 61 -4.91 -12.51 9.94
C GLY A 61 -5.92 -13.64 10.05
N CYS A 62 -6.91 -13.66 9.15
CA CYS A 62 -8.01 -14.60 9.18
C CYS A 62 -7.71 -15.87 8.40
N SER A 63 -8.30 -16.97 8.81
CA SER A 63 -8.17 -18.24 8.11
C SER A 63 -9.43 -19.10 8.19
N ASN A 64 -9.47 -20.14 7.37
CA ASN A 64 -10.47 -21.21 7.37
C ASN A 64 -9.79 -22.59 7.47
N PRO A 65 -9.02 -22.89 8.52
CA PRO A 65 -8.25 -24.12 8.55
C PRO A 65 -9.12 -25.36 8.38
N GLY A 66 -8.80 -26.20 7.40
CA GLY A 66 -9.47 -27.46 7.12
C GLY A 66 -10.93 -27.33 6.69
N ARG A 67 -11.36 -26.18 6.20
CA ARG A 67 -12.70 -25.93 5.68
C ARG A 67 -12.63 -25.18 4.36
N GLU A 68 -13.42 -25.61 3.40
CA GLU A 68 -13.60 -24.88 2.14
C GLU A 68 -14.50 -23.66 2.36
N LYS A 69 -15.60 -23.85 3.08
CA LYS A 69 -16.59 -22.81 3.38
C LYS A 69 -17.04 -22.88 4.83
N VAL A 70 -17.43 -21.75 5.38
CA VAL A 70 -18.01 -21.65 6.72
C VAL A 70 -19.47 -21.26 6.61
N VAL A 71 -20.36 -22.07 7.15
CA VAL A 71 -21.81 -21.82 7.17
C VAL A 71 -22.26 -21.68 8.60
N ALA A 72 -22.90 -20.57 8.95
CA ALA A 72 -23.39 -20.33 10.30
C ALA A 72 -24.59 -19.36 10.33
N PRO A 73 -25.51 -19.48 11.33
CA PRO A 73 -26.58 -18.52 11.52
C PRO A 73 -26.03 -17.13 11.88
N ILE A 74 -26.68 -16.09 11.34
CA ILE A 74 -26.28 -14.70 11.61
C ILE A 74 -26.91 -14.25 12.93
N VAL A 75 -26.08 -13.71 13.83
CA VAL A 75 -26.50 -13.20 15.13
C VAL A 75 -25.88 -11.82 15.37
N ARG A 76 -26.67 -10.84 15.83
CA ARG A 76 -26.09 -9.57 16.26
C ARG A 76 -25.34 -9.75 17.57
N PHE A 77 -24.08 -9.26 17.60
CA PHE A 77 -23.30 -9.25 18.82
C PHE A 77 -23.95 -8.34 19.87
N LYS A 78 -23.98 -8.82 21.11
CA LYS A 78 -24.34 -8.05 22.30
C LYS A 78 -23.37 -8.46 23.40
N SER A 79 -22.63 -7.50 23.95
CA SER A 79 -21.59 -7.76 24.94
C SER A 79 -22.08 -8.54 26.17
N SER A 80 -23.37 -8.41 26.51
CA SER A 80 -24.03 -9.08 27.64
C SER A 80 -24.58 -10.46 27.32
N LYS A 81 -24.55 -10.92 26.05
CA LYS A 81 -25.16 -12.18 25.63
C LYS A 81 -24.11 -13.23 25.29
N GLU A 82 -24.19 -14.39 25.93
CA GLU A 82 -23.39 -15.56 25.58
C GLU A 82 -23.87 -16.21 24.29
N LEU A 83 -22.93 -16.70 23.47
CA LEU A 83 -23.23 -17.53 22.32
C LEU A 83 -23.54 -18.95 22.81
N THR A 84 -24.71 -19.46 22.47
CA THR A 84 -25.15 -20.82 22.83
C THR A 84 -24.76 -21.85 21.78
N GLU A 85 -24.58 -21.43 20.55
CA GLU A 85 -24.20 -22.23 19.38
C GLU A 85 -23.21 -21.48 18.50
N SER A 86 -22.59 -22.19 17.56
CA SER A 86 -21.67 -21.56 16.59
C SER A 86 -22.44 -20.60 15.70
N ALA A 87 -21.97 -19.35 15.57
CA ALA A 87 -22.66 -18.27 14.86
C ALA A 87 -21.70 -17.35 14.11
N ALA A 88 -22.20 -16.78 13.02
CA ALA A 88 -21.62 -15.63 12.38
C ALA A 88 -22.10 -14.36 13.09
N ILE A 89 -21.21 -13.60 13.70
CA ILE A 89 -21.59 -12.46 14.51
C ILE A 89 -21.48 -11.15 13.71
N LEU A 90 -22.53 -10.32 13.81
CA LEU A 90 -22.55 -8.98 13.26
C LEU A 90 -22.17 -7.97 14.35
N VAL A 91 -21.12 -7.18 14.12
CA VAL A 91 -20.58 -6.21 15.08
C VAL A 91 -20.46 -4.82 14.45
N SER A 92 -20.57 -3.76 15.27
CA SER A 92 -20.22 -2.41 14.85
C SER A 92 -18.69 -2.23 14.87
N VAL A 93 -18.19 -1.23 14.13
CA VAL A 93 -16.74 -0.87 14.16
C VAL A 93 -16.27 -0.58 15.59
N ASP A 94 -17.09 0.08 16.41
CA ASP A 94 -16.74 0.42 17.80
C ASP A 94 -16.61 -0.80 18.72
N GLU A 95 -17.36 -1.87 18.43
CA GLU A 95 -17.34 -3.11 19.23
C GLU A 95 -16.29 -4.09 18.72
N PHE A 96 -15.74 -3.87 17.53
CA PHE A 96 -14.90 -4.85 16.83
C PHE A 96 -13.65 -5.24 17.62
N GLU A 97 -12.88 -4.27 18.13
CA GLU A 97 -11.69 -4.54 18.94
C GLU A 97 -12.02 -5.28 20.23
N SER A 98 -13.14 -4.92 20.89
CA SER A 98 -13.57 -5.57 22.12
C SER A 98 -13.95 -7.04 21.88
N VAL A 99 -14.58 -7.33 20.74
CA VAL A 99 -14.91 -8.71 20.32
C VAL A 99 -13.63 -9.51 20.07
N LEU A 100 -12.67 -9.00 19.30
CA LEU A 100 -11.42 -9.70 19.05
C LEU A 100 -10.58 -9.87 20.32
N SER A 101 -10.62 -8.89 21.25
CA SER A 101 -10.02 -9.03 22.56
C SER A 101 -10.69 -10.14 23.38
N ARG A 102 -12.03 -10.25 23.34
CA ARG A 102 -12.76 -11.33 23.99
C ARG A 102 -12.40 -12.70 23.41
N VAL A 103 -12.37 -12.82 22.08
CA VAL A 103 -11.90 -14.04 21.39
C VAL A 103 -10.52 -14.49 21.89
N SER A 104 -9.62 -13.55 22.12
CA SER A 104 -8.27 -13.88 22.59
C SER A 104 -8.20 -14.34 24.07
N LYS A 105 -9.22 -14.03 24.88
CA LYS A 105 -9.22 -14.28 26.34
C LYS A 105 -10.21 -15.37 26.77
N ASP A 106 -11.23 -15.64 25.95
CA ASP A 106 -12.34 -16.52 26.25
C ASP A 106 -12.43 -17.61 25.17
N SER A 107 -11.86 -18.77 25.47
CA SER A 107 -11.78 -19.90 24.54
C SER A 107 -13.15 -20.51 24.25
N ASP A 108 -14.11 -20.46 25.19
CA ASP A 108 -15.49 -20.94 24.97
C ASP A 108 -16.21 -20.04 23.98
N PHE A 109 -16.10 -18.72 24.15
CA PHE A 109 -16.62 -17.76 23.19
C PHE A 109 -15.95 -17.93 21.80
N ALA A 110 -14.62 -18.01 21.76
CA ALA A 110 -13.85 -18.18 20.53
C ALA A 110 -14.28 -19.42 19.74
N SER A 111 -14.56 -20.54 20.43
CA SER A 111 -14.98 -21.81 19.79
C SER A 111 -16.35 -21.71 19.12
N LYS A 112 -17.18 -20.74 19.50
CA LYS A 112 -18.53 -20.51 18.98
C LYS A 112 -18.58 -19.42 17.90
N VAL A 113 -17.48 -18.68 17.67
CA VAL A 113 -17.39 -17.71 16.57
C VAL A 113 -17.06 -18.44 15.27
N ALA A 114 -18.04 -18.51 14.36
CA ALA A 114 -17.86 -19.11 13.05
C ALA A 114 -17.29 -18.10 12.02
N GLY A 115 -17.63 -16.82 12.19
CA GLY A 115 -17.18 -15.72 11.36
C GLY A 115 -17.66 -14.39 11.91
N ILE A 116 -17.09 -13.30 11.43
CA ILE A 116 -17.45 -11.94 11.86
C ILE A 116 -17.79 -11.07 10.65
N PHE A 117 -18.93 -10.40 10.73
CA PHE A 117 -19.28 -9.28 9.87
C PHE A 117 -19.09 -7.97 10.64
N VAL A 118 -18.30 -7.05 10.08
CA VAL A 118 -18.13 -5.70 10.62
C VAL A 118 -18.97 -4.73 9.80
N GLU A 119 -19.82 -3.96 10.46
CA GLU A 119 -20.70 -2.98 9.81
C GLU A 119 -19.87 -1.83 9.21
N SER A 120 -20.18 -1.46 7.98
CA SER A 120 -19.66 -0.21 7.41
C SER A 120 -20.41 0.99 8.02
N ARG A 121 -19.71 2.12 8.12
CA ARG A 121 -20.27 3.42 8.47
C ARG A 121 -20.01 4.42 7.35
N SER A 122 -21.05 5.12 6.94
CA SER A 122 -21.01 6.18 5.93
C SER A 122 -20.28 7.46 6.37
N GLN A 123 -20.10 7.65 7.69
CA GLN A 123 -19.38 8.78 8.24
C GLN A 123 -18.66 8.39 9.53
N VAL A 124 -17.39 8.80 9.64
CA VAL A 124 -16.67 8.81 10.91
C VAL A 124 -17.35 9.84 11.80
N GLN A 125 -18.18 9.40 12.74
CA GLN A 125 -18.79 10.32 13.70
C GLN A 125 -17.67 10.94 14.56
N ASN A 126 -17.80 12.25 14.86
CA ASN A 126 -16.88 13.05 15.67
C ASN A 126 -16.66 12.54 17.12
N GLY A 127 -16.91 11.27 17.40
CA GLY A 127 -16.86 10.66 18.73
C GLY A 127 -16.05 9.37 18.82
N LEU A 128 -15.39 8.91 17.74
CA LEU A 128 -14.46 7.81 17.85
C LEU A 128 -13.14 8.29 18.45
N ASP A 129 -12.74 7.69 19.56
CA ASP A 129 -11.43 7.93 20.22
C ASP A 129 -10.23 7.50 19.36
N GLY A 130 -10.49 6.95 18.16
CA GLY A 130 -9.53 6.40 17.23
C GLY A 130 -9.66 4.89 17.10
N PHE A 131 -9.20 4.36 15.97
CA PHE A 131 -9.10 2.93 15.72
C PHE A 131 -7.84 2.64 14.93
N SER A 132 -6.89 1.95 15.54
CA SER A 132 -5.69 1.48 14.87
C SER A 132 -5.51 -0.01 15.15
N PRO A 133 -5.56 -0.87 14.12
CA PRO A 133 -5.38 -2.32 14.26
C PRO A 133 -3.92 -2.72 14.45
N ASP A 134 -2.98 -1.79 14.32
CA ASP A 134 -1.55 -2.02 14.47
C ASP A 134 -1.10 -1.99 15.93
N VAL A 135 0.15 -2.36 16.18
CA VAL A 135 0.73 -2.36 17.51
C VAL A 135 1.08 -0.94 17.97
N LYS A 136 1.21 -0.76 19.28
CA LYS A 136 1.61 0.53 19.88
C LYS A 136 2.97 1.03 19.40
N PHE A 137 3.88 0.10 19.10
CA PHE A 137 5.21 0.35 18.54
C PHE A 137 5.32 -0.33 17.17
N PRO A 138 4.66 0.19 16.13
CA PRO A 138 4.62 -0.49 14.86
C PRO A 138 6.04 -0.66 14.32
N GLN A 139 6.38 -1.91 13.98
CA GLN A 139 7.64 -2.29 13.34
C GLN A 139 8.92 -1.91 14.13
N ALA A 140 8.83 -1.80 15.46
CA ALA A 140 9.97 -1.46 16.33
C ALA A 140 11.16 -2.43 16.20
N GLU A 141 10.94 -3.66 15.77
CA GLU A 141 11.98 -4.66 15.51
C GLU A 141 12.96 -4.27 14.39
N PHE A 142 12.56 -3.37 13.50
CA PHE A 142 13.41 -2.86 12.42
C PHE A 142 14.11 -1.54 12.77
N ALA A 143 13.86 -1.00 13.95
CA ALA A 143 14.46 0.25 14.37
C ALA A 143 15.99 0.12 14.55
N PRO A 144 16.78 1.14 14.20
CA PRO A 144 18.24 1.13 14.33
C PRO A 144 18.73 1.30 15.78
N TYR A 145 17.83 1.34 16.76
CA TYR A 145 18.11 1.58 18.17
C TYR A 145 17.50 0.49 19.05
N THR A 146 18.13 0.25 20.21
CA THR A 146 17.82 -0.90 21.08
C THR A 146 16.76 -0.62 22.16
N SER A 147 16.29 0.62 22.31
CA SER A 147 15.30 0.98 23.33
C SER A 147 13.88 0.67 22.85
N ASN A 148 13.09 -0.02 23.68
CA ASN A 148 11.73 -0.44 23.39
C ASN A 148 10.64 0.55 23.87
N ASN A 149 11.01 1.80 24.21
CA ASN A 149 10.10 2.76 24.84
C ASN A 149 9.44 3.73 23.83
N PHE A 150 9.45 3.41 22.57
CA PHE A 150 8.88 4.28 21.52
C PHE A 150 7.37 4.09 21.41
N GLN A 151 6.62 5.19 21.53
CA GLN A 151 5.16 5.18 21.52
C GLN A 151 4.63 6.11 20.43
N TRP A 152 4.70 5.66 19.19
CA TRP A 152 4.31 6.47 18.05
C TRP A 152 2.80 6.46 17.77
N ASN A 153 2.11 5.34 18.06
CA ASN A 153 0.69 5.22 17.77
C ASN A 153 -0.17 5.85 18.89
N PRO A 154 -0.98 6.89 18.59
CA PRO A 154 -1.76 7.61 19.59
C PRO A 154 -2.97 6.81 20.09
N ALA A 155 -3.52 5.91 19.29
CA ALA A 155 -4.72 5.15 19.59
C ALA A 155 -4.49 3.89 20.43
N GLN A 156 -3.36 3.74 21.10
CA GLN A 156 -3.00 2.53 21.82
C GLN A 156 -3.20 1.26 21.00
N GLY A 157 -2.66 1.22 19.79
CA GLY A 157 -2.85 0.18 18.80
C GLY A 157 -3.02 -1.21 19.39
N SER A 158 -4.08 -1.90 18.97
CA SER A 158 -4.50 -3.17 19.56
C SER A 158 -3.66 -4.37 19.13
N GLY A 159 -2.91 -4.23 18.04
CA GLY A 159 -2.14 -5.32 17.42
C GLY A 159 -3.00 -6.42 16.81
N ILE A 160 -4.30 -6.20 16.61
CA ILE A 160 -5.20 -7.21 16.05
C ILE A 160 -4.80 -7.63 14.64
N MET A 161 -4.16 -6.75 13.89
CA MET A 161 -3.70 -7.02 12.53
C MET A 161 -2.62 -8.11 12.47
N TRP A 162 -1.86 -8.30 13.55
CA TRP A 162 -0.73 -9.23 13.64
C TRP A 162 -1.06 -10.56 14.32
N LYS A 163 -2.34 -10.79 14.67
CA LYS A 163 -2.80 -12.03 15.30
C LYS A 163 -3.40 -12.97 14.27
N ALA A 164 -3.38 -14.28 14.59
CA ALA A 164 -4.05 -15.32 13.81
C ALA A 164 -5.49 -15.54 14.33
N TYR A 165 -6.41 -15.72 13.41
CA TYR A 165 -7.83 -16.00 13.68
C TYR A 165 -8.28 -17.20 12.86
N ASN A 166 -8.89 -18.18 13.53
CA ASN A 166 -9.41 -19.41 12.91
C ASN A 166 -10.84 -19.26 12.37
N PHE A 167 -11.18 -18.06 11.90
CA PHE A 167 -12.47 -17.75 11.32
C PHE A 167 -12.33 -16.57 10.35
N PRO A 168 -13.23 -16.47 9.35
CA PRO A 168 -13.28 -15.34 8.43
C PRO A 168 -13.82 -14.08 9.10
N VAL A 169 -13.27 -12.91 8.71
CA VAL A 169 -13.79 -11.59 9.10
C VAL A 169 -13.94 -10.75 7.84
N PHE A 170 -15.10 -10.13 7.67
CA PHE A 170 -15.40 -9.26 6.53
C PHE A 170 -15.96 -7.91 6.99
N LEU A 171 -15.40 -6.84 6.45
CA LEU A 171 -16.04 -5.52 6.50
C LEU A 171 -17.13 -5.50 5.42
N LEU A 172 -18.34 -5.17 5.79
CA LEU A 172 -19.46 -5.07 4.85
C LEU A 172 -19.44 -3.74 4.08
N SER A 173 -19.99 -3.73 2.86
CA SER A 173 -20.37 -2.47 2.22
C SER A 173 -21.58 -1.86 2.93
N GLU A 174 -21.92 -0.59 2.67
CA GLU A 174 -23.09 0.07 3.28
C GLU A 174 -24.40 -0.64 2.94
N THR A 175 -24.56 -1.04 1.69
CA THR A 175 -25.73 -1.78 1.21
C THR A 175 -25.83 -3.15 1.88
N SER A 176 -24.71 -3.87 1.94
CA SER A 176 -24.61 -5.20 2.58
C SER A 176 -24.83 -5.11 4.09
N THR A 177 -24.38 -4.06 4.76
CA THR A 177 -24.65 -3.81 6.18
C THR A 177 -26.15 -3.82 6.47
N SER A 178 -26.94 -3.10 5.70
CA SER A 178 -28.41 -3.05 5.87
C SER A 178 -29.06 -4.43 5.70
N ILE A 179 -28.59 -5.21 4.72
CA ILE A 179 -29.09 -6.55 4.45
C ILE A 179 -28.79 -7.51 5.61
N VAL A 180 -27.53 -7.52 6.06
CA VAL A 180 -27.11 -8.42 7.14
C VAL A 180 -27.76 -8.04 8.48
N GLN A 181 -27.98 -6.73 8.73
CA GLN A 181 -28.77 -6.27 9.89
C GLN A 181 -30.20 -6.81 9.88
N GLN A 182 -30.86 -6.82 8.71
CA GLN A 182 -32.21 -7.39 8.58
C GLN A 182 -32.19 -8.89 8.83
N ALA A 183 -31.20 -9.60 8.27
CA ALA A 183 -31.03 -11.03 8.49
C ALA A 183 -30.78 -11.38 9.97
N ALA A 184 -29.95 -10.61 10.67
CA ALA A 184 -29.69 -10.78 12.10
C ALA A 184 -30.97 -10.58 12.94
N ARG A 185 -31.79 -9.56 12.64
CA ARG A 185 -33.07 -9.31 13.30
C ARG A 185 -34.07 -10.42 13.03
N ALA A 186 -34.15 -10.95 11.80
CA ALA A 186 -35.01 -12.07 11.44
C ALA A 186 -34.60 -13.32 12.22
N SER A 187 -33.30 -13.60 12.34
CA SER A 187 -32.78 -14.73 13.12
C SER A 187 -33.09 -14.60 14.62
N GLU A 188 -32.98 -13.39 15.20
CA GLU A 188 -33.33 -13.15 16.62
C GLU A 188 -34.82 -13.35 16.91
N ASN A 189 -35.70 -12.99 15.98
CA ASN A 189 -37.14 -13.12 16.12
C ASN A 189 -37.66 -14.55 15.85
N SER A 190 -36.83 -15.39 15.23
CA SER A 190 -37.21 -16.76 14.91
C SER A 190 -37.14 -17.65 16.14
N LYS A 191 -38.26 -18.31 16.45
CA LYS A 191 -38.33 -19.31 17.54
C LYS A 191 -37.86 -20.71 17.12
N MET A 192 -37.67 -20.93 15.82
CA MET A 192 -37.35 -22.23 15.24
C MET A 192 -36.02 -22.21 14.53
N SER A 193 -35.17 -23.19 14.79
CA SER A 193 -33.79 -23.24 14.25
C SER A 193 -33.75 -23.28 12.72
N TYR A 194 -34.69 -23.95 12.06
CA TYR A 194 -34.74 -24.09 10.59
C TYR A 194 -35.21 -22.83 9.84
N THR A 195 -35.65 -21.79 10.55
CA THR A 195 -36.03 -20.49 9.95
C THR A 195 -34.97 -19.43 10.12
N LYS A 196 -33.81 -19.75 10.71
CA LYS A 196 -32.69 -18.81 10.82
C LYS A 196 -32.05 -18.58 9.45
N VAL A 197 -31.72 -17.33 9.17
CA VAL A 197 -30.91 -16.98 8.01
C VAL A 197 -29.47 -17.34 8.32
N VAL A 198 -28.83 -18.09 7.43
CA VAL A 198 -27.42 -18.50 7.55
C VAL A 198 -26.57 -17.68 6.59
N SER A 199 -25.36 -17.44 6.97
CA SER A 199 -24.30 -16.90 6.10
C SER A 199 -23.41 -18.03 5.62
N GLU A 200 -22.88 -17.87 4.41
CA GLU A 200 -21.82 -18.69 3.87
C GLU A 200 -20.61 -17.80 3.59
N PHE A 201 -19.46 -18.12 4.19
CA PHE A 201 -18.20 -17.43 3.95
C PHE A 201 -17.30 -18.30 3.08
N ASP A 202 -16.79 -17.72 2.02
CA ASP A 202 -15.80 -18.33 1.12
C ASP A 202 -14.50 -17.50 1.16
N LEU A 203 -13.66 -17.75 2.17
CA LEU A 203 -12.38 -17.07 2.33
C LEU A 203 -11.29 -17.89 1.64
N VAL A 204 -10.84 -17.39 0.48
CA VAL A 204 -9.78 -18.00 -0.32
C VAL A 204 -8.46 -17.26 -0.18
N MET A 205 -7.35 -17.94 -0.44
CA MET A 205 -6.01 -17.34 -0.52
C MET A 205 -5.71 -16.82 -1.92
N GLN A 206 -4.85 -15.80 -1.99
CA GLN A 206 -4.22 -15.37 -3.24
C GLN A 206 -3.08 -16.32 -3.59
N THR A 207 -3.33 -17.23 -4.52
CA THR A 207 -2.39 -18.24 -5.00
C THR A 207 -2.48 -18.38 -6.51
N THR A 208 -1.53 -19.09 -7.11
CA THR A 208 -1.60 -19.44 -8.54
C THR A 208 -2.65 -20.50 -8.84
N LYS A 209 -3.18 -21.18 -7.79
CA LYS A 209 -4.22 -22.19 -7.91
C LYS A 209 -5.53 -21.64 -7.33
N SER A 210 -6.52 -21.48 -8.19
CA SER A 210 -7.86 -21.05 -7.80
C SER A 210 -8.50 -21.98 -6.75
N GLY A 211 -9.24 -21.40 -5.80
CA GLY A 211 -9.98 -22.15 -4.78
C GLY A 211 -9.12 -22.71 -3.65
N THR A 212 -7.90 -22.22 -3.44
CA THR A 212 -7.09 -22.58 -2.27
C THR A 212 -7.62 -21.88 -1.03
N HIS A 213 -7.99 -22.66 0.01
CA HIS A 213 -8.60 -22.13 1.24
C HIS A 213 -7.64 -22.12 2.44
N ASP A 214 -6.55 -22.86 2.41
CA ASP A 214 -5.60 -22.96 3.52
C ASP A 214 -4.15 -22.79 3.07
N SER A 215 -3.31 -22.33 4.01
CA SER A 215 -1.89 -22.06 3.79
C SER A 215 -1.07 -23.32 3.54
N ASP A 216 -1.41 -24.41 4.22
CA ASP A 216 -0.67 -25.67 4.13
C ASP A 216 -0.74 -26.25 2.72
N SER A 217 -1.94 -26.15 2.10
CA SER A 217 -2.13 -26.59 0.71
C SER A 217 -1.25 -25.80 -0.25
N CYS A 218 -1.27 -24.46 -0.17
CA CYS A 218 -0.48 -23.65 -1.11
C CYS A 218 1.03 -23.77 -0.87
N LEU A 219 1.49 -23.92 0.38
CA LEU A 219 2.91 -24.15 0.70
C LEU A 219 3.37 -25.52 0.17
N LYS A 220 2.57 -26.57 0.42
CA LYS A 220 2.89 -27.93 -0.03
C LYS A 220 2.93 -28.05 -1.56
N GLU A 221 2.05 -27.35 -2.25
CA GLU A 221 1.95 -27.36 -3.70
C GLU A 221 2.87 -26.32 -4.38
N GLY A 222 3.51 -25.43 -3.62
CA GLY A 222 4.34 -24.34 -4.14
C GLY A 222 3.55 -23.28 -4.91
N THR A 223 2.29 -23.06 -4.56
CA THR A 223 1.38 -22.15 -5.28
C THR A 223 1.10 -20.83 -4.53
N CYS A 224 1.65 -20.67 -3.32
CA CYS A 224 1.56 -19.42 -2.57
C CYS A 224 2.26 -18.28 -3.32
N LEU A 225 1.64 -17.11 -3.37
CA LEU A 225 2.24 -15.92 -3.98
C LEU A 225 2.97 -15.08 -2.92
N PRO A 226 4.19 -14.61 -3.21
CA PRO A 226 4.93 -13.76 -2.29
C PRO A 226 4.29 -12.37 -2.19
N LEU A 227 4.20 -11.85 -0.96
CA LEU A 227 3.81 -10.47 -0.70
C LEU A 227 4.85 -9.52 -1.29
N GLY A 228 4.42 -8.45 -1.97
CA GLY A 228 5.32 -7.47 -2.53
C GLY A 228 4.75 -6.73 -3.73
N GLY A 229 5.59 -5.87 -4.30
CA GLY A 229 5.28 -5.05 -5.46
C GLY A 229 6.58 -4.49 -6.06
N TYR A 230 6.47 -3.42 -6.83
CA TYR A 230 7.61 -2.77 -7.48
C TYR A 230 7.77 -1.35 -6.97
N SER A 231 8.89 -1.09 -6.31
CA SER A 231 9.35 0.26 -5.96
C SER A 231 9.87 0.98 -7.20
N VAL A 232 9.86 2.30 -7.18
CA VAL A 232 10.27 3.13 -8.32
C VAL A 232 11.29 4.15 -7.87
N TRP A 233 12.39 4.31 -8.62
CA TRP A 233 13.28 5.45 -8.41
C TRP A 233 13.56 6.20 -9.70
N SER A 234 13.89 7.47 -9.57
CA SER A 234 14.30 8.34 -10.69
C SER A 234 15.29 9.39 -10.22
N ALA A 235 16.05 9.95 -11.15
CA ALA A 235 17.02 11.00 -10.87
C ALA A 235 16.77 12.25 -11.73
N LEU A 236 16.94 13.42 -11.12
CA LEU A 236 16.76 14.73 -11.78
C LEU A 236 18.04 15.58 -11.57
N PRO A 237 18.75 15.95 -12.63
CA PRO A 237 18.60 15.46 -14.01
C PRO A 237 18.93 13.95 -14.14
N PRO A 238 18.60 13.29 -15.26
CA PRO A 238 18.91 11.88 -15.46
C PRO A 238 20.40 11.58 -15.35
N ILE A 239 20.74 10.45 -14.72
CA ILE A 239 22.13 9.98 -14.58
C ILE A 239 22.61 9.43 -15.92
N SER A 240 23.73 9.94 -16.42
CA SER A 240 24.35 9.42 -17.63
C SER A 240 25.10 8.11 -17.35
N LEU A 241 24.75 7.05 -18.09
CA LEU A 241 25.44 5.74 -18.00
C LEU A 241 26.68 5.65 -18.92
N SER A 242 26.84 6.58 -19.86
CA SER A 242 27.85 6.52 -20.91
C SER A 242 29.15 7.27 -20.63
N SER A 243 29.17 8.14 -19.63
CA SER A 243 30.35 8.90 -19.23
C SER A 243 30.77 8.50 -17.83
N SER A 244 32.09 8.32 -17.60
CA SER A 244 32.67 8.10 -16.26
C SER A 244 33.14 9.41 -15.62
N PRO A 245 32.31 10.42 -15.34
CA PRO A 245 32.72 11.41 -14.37
C PRO A 245 32.65 10.75 -13.00
N LYS A 246 33.41 11.23 -12.06
CA LYS A 246 33.29 10.87 -10.66
C LYS A 246 31.81 11.03 -10.25
N PRO A 247 31.16 10.02 -9.66
CA PRO A 247 29.76 10.12 -9.30
C PRO A 247 29.55 11.31 -8.36
N LYS A 248 28.54 12.15 -8.66
CA LYS A 248 28.14 13.23 -7.75
C LYS A 248 27.61 12.62 -6.45
N PRO A 249 27.80 13.28 -5.29
CA PRO A 249 27.08 12.95 -4.08
C PRO A 249 25.57 12.98 -4.33
N ILE A 250 24.83 12.11 -3.63
CA ILE A 250 23.39 11.95 -3.83
C ILE A 250 22.62 12.52 -2.63
N VAL A 251 21.64 13.37 -2.93
CA VAL A 251 20.54 13.74 -2.05
C VAL A 251 19.34 12.90 -2.44
N LEU A 252 18.95 11.99 -1.56
CA LEU A 252 17.89 11.03 -1.79
C LEU A 252 16.62 11.46 -1.05
N ALA A 253 15.53 11.69 -1.79
CA ALA A 253 14.21 11.85 -1.23
C ALA A 253 13.45 10.51 -1.33
N ILE A 254 12.84 10.07 -0.23
CA ILE A 254 12.11 8.80 -0.18
C ILE A 254 10.69 8.97 0.35
N THR A 255 9.80 8.10 -0.06
CA THR A 255 8.44 7.96 0.46
C THR A 255 7.91 6.56 0.21
N SER A 256 6.85 6.15 0.92
CA SER A 256 6.13 4.91 0.67
C SER A 256 4.88 5.14 -0.18
N MET A 257 4.48 4.14 -0.97
CA MET A 257 3.22 4.15 -1.72
C MET A 257 2.26 3.05 -1.29
N ASP A 258 2.62 2.25 -0.29
CA ASP A 258 1.75 1.20 0.26
C ASP A 258 1.31 1.51 1.67
N SER A 259 0.10 1.11 1.96
CA SER A 259 -0.54 1.18 3.26
C SER A 259 -1.00 -0.20 3.71
N ALA A 260 -1.40 -0.29 4.96
CA ALA A 260 -1.99 -1.49 5.51
C ALA A 260 -3.31 -1.18 6.24
N SER A 261 -4.18 -2.17 6.30
CA SER A 261 -5.30 -2.19 7.23
C SER A 261 -5.65 -3.63 7.57
N PHE A 262 -6.48 -3.83 8.58
CA PHE A 262 -7.00 -5.16 8.88
C PHE A 262 -7.83 -5.74 7.72
N PHE A 263 -8.45 -4.89 6.92
CA PHE A 263 -9.20 -5.27 5.71
C PHE A 263 -8.40 -4.89 4.47
N ARG A 264 -7.74 -5.88 3.85
CA ARG A 264 -6.76 -5.66 2.76
C ARG A 264 -7.26 -4.81 1.59
N ASP A 265 -8.57 -4.96 1.25
CA ASP A 265 -9.17 -4.27 0.11
C ASP A 265 -9.69 -2.86 0.47
N LYS A 266 -9.42 -2.40 1.70
CA LYS A 266 -9.74 -1.08 2.25
C LYS A 266 -8.53 -0.46 2.95
N SER A 267 -7.39 -0.43 2.27
CA SER A 267 -6.14 0.17 2.75
C SER A 267 -5.83 1.44 1.97
N LEU A 268 -6.53 2.54 2.27
CA LEU A 268 -6.27 3.83 1.62
C LEU A 268 -4.99 4.48 2.16
N GLY A 269 -4.85 4.59 3.49
CA GLY A 269 -3.70 5.23 4.11
C GLY A 269 -3.54 6.68 3.68
N ALA A 270 -4.65 7.44 3.66
CA ALA A 270 -4.68 8.78 3.11
C ALA A 270 -3.67 9.71 3.76
N GLU A 271 -3.58 9.66 5.10
CA GLU A 271 -2.57 10.40 5.84
C GLU A 271 -1.23 9.66 5.81
N SER A 272 -1.23 8.37 6.14
CA SER A 272 -0.01 7.58 6.24
C SER A 272 -0.07 6.35 5.34
N PRO A 273 0.68 6.32 4.21
CA PRO A 273 1.73 7.27 3.79
C PRO A 273 1.36 8.14 2.56
N ILE A 274 0.10 8.11 2.07
CA ILE A 274 -0.23 8.63 0.75
C ILE A 274 -0.14 10.17 0.67
N SER A 275 -0.34 10.88 1.79
CA SER A 275 -0.05 12.31 1.84
C SER A 275 1.40 12.62 1.47
N GLY A 276 2.36 11.80 1.95
CA GLY A 276 3.77 11.87 1.59
C GLY A 276 4.06 11.55 0.13
N LEU A 277 3.39 10.51 -0.42
CA LEU A 277 3.49 10.18 -1.84
C LEU A 277 3.04 11.34 -2.73
N ILE A 278 1.89 11.93 -2.45
CA ILE A 278 1.35 13.07 -3.20
C ILE A 278 2.30 14.27 -3.11
N ALA A 279 2.83 14.54 -1.91
CA ALA A 279 3.83 15.59 -1.71
C ALA A 279 5.09 15.31 -2.56
N MET A 280 5.60 14.08 -2.60
CA MET A 280 6.75 13.69 -3.42
C MET A 280 6.51 13.92 -4.91
N LEU A 281 5.36 13.51 -5.45
CA LEU A 281 5.03 13.71 -6.86
C LEU A 281 4.95 15.20 -7.21
N ALA A 282 4.37 16.02 -6.31
CA ALA A 282 4.32 17.46 -6.46
C ALA A 282 5.71 18.12 -6.36
N VAL A 283 6.60 17.61 -5.50
CA VAL A 283 8.02 18.04 -5.42
C VAL A 283 8.74 17.81 -6.73
N VAL A 284 8.58 16.61 -7.31
CA VAL A 284 9.23 16.27 -8.59
C VAL A 284 8.71 17.15 -9.72
N ASP A 285 7.40 17.37 -9.78
CA ASP A 285 6.79 18.28 -10.75
C ASP A 285 7.36 19.69 -10.64
N ALA A 286 7.42 20.26 -9.44
CA ALA A 286 7.94 21.61 -9.21
C ALA A 286 9.42 21.72 -9.56
N LEU A 287 10.26 20.77 -9.12
CA LEU A 287 11.70 20.79 -9.41
C LEU A 287 12.00 20.57 -10.89
N SER A 288 11.19 19.81 -11.62
CA SER A 288 11.36 19.60 -13.06
C SER A 288 11.27 20.89 -13.88
N ASN A 289 10.68 21.94 -13.33
CA ASN A 289 10.54 23.26 -13.96
C ASN A 289 11.61 24.27 -13.52
N VAL A 290 12.59 23.85 -12.72
CA VAL A 290 13.68 24.73 -12.24
C VAL A 290 14.85 24.66 -13.20
N ASP A 291 15.31 25.83 -13.67
CA ASP A 291 16.49 25.95 -14.51
C ASP A 291 17.78 25.69 -13.72
N GLY A 292 18.84 25.24 -14.40
CA GLY A 292 20.19 25.11 -13.83
C GLY A 292 20.39 23.88 -12.92
N LEU A 293 19.46 22.93 -12.83
CA LEU A 293 19.63 21.72 -12.00
C LEU A 293 20.84 20.86 -12.43
N THR A 294 21.26 20.91 -13.67
CA THR A 294 22.45 20.21 -14.19
C THR A 294 23.76 20.72 -13.57
N GLU A 295 23.75 21.96 -13.11
CA GLU A 295 24.91 22.64 -12.52
C GLU A 295 25.06 22.38 -11.02
N LEU A 296 24.07 21.81 -10.38
CA LEU A 296 24.08 21.49 -8.96
C LEU A 296 25.25 20.54 -8.61
N ASN A 297 25.81 20.71 -7.43
CA ASN A 297 26.97 19.94 -6.96
C ASN A 297 26.60 18.49 -6.63
N LYS A 298 25.34 18.24 -6.23
CA LYS A 298 24.82 16.90 -5.87
C LYS A 298 23.70 16.51 -6.81
N GLN A 299 23.48 15.21 -6.91
CA GLN A 299 22.45 14.58 -7.71
C GLN A 299 21.17 14.42 -6.88
N LEU A 300 20.05 14.90 -7.38
CA LEU A 300 18.75 14.61 -6.79
C LEU A 300 18.27 13.24 -7.25
N VAL A 301 17.82 12.42 -6.31
CA VAL A 301 17.23 11.11 -6.57
C VAL A 301 15.94 11.00 -5.75
N PHE A 302 14.90 10.49 -6.38
CA PHE A 302 13.57 10.25 -5.80
C PHE A 302 13.30 8.76 -5.79
N LEU A 303 12.92 8.22 -4.64
CA LEU A 303 12.64 6.80 -4.45
C LEU A 303 11.29 6.62 -3.79
N VAL A 304 10.38 5.95 -4.49
CA VAL A 304 9.05 5.58 -4.01
C VAL A 304 9.04 4.09 -3.74
N LEU A 305 8.88 3.74 -2.48
CA LEU A 305 8.98 2.37 -1.98
C LEU A 305 7.61 1.71 -1.84
N THR A 306 7.56 0.39 -1.96
CA THR A 306 6.35 -0.42 -1.72
C THR A 306 6.67 -1.63 -0.85
N GLY A 307 5.71 -2.08 -0.05
CA GLY A 307 5.89 -3.15 0.93
C GLY A 307 6.44 -2.67 2.27
N GLU A 308 6.47 -1.37 2.50
CA GLU A 308 7.02 -0.78 3.72
C GLU A 308 6.13 -1.06 4.94
N ALA A 309 4.82 -1.06 4.77
CA ALA A 309 3.86 -1.37 5.84
C ALA A 309 3.99 -2.81 6.40
N TRP A 310 4.69 -3.69 5.70
CA TRP A 310 4.87 -5.11 6.05
C TRP A 310 6.32 -5.47 6.33
N GLY A 311 7.01 -4.67 7.13
CA GLY A 311 8.38 -4.94 7.55
C GLY A 311 9.43 -4.35 6.61
N TYR A 312 9.13 -3.21 6.00
CA TYR A 312 10.08 -2.47 5.16
C TYR A 312 10.65 -3.32 4.02
N LEU A 313 9.77 -4.09 3.35
CA LEU A 313 10.20 -5.02 2.28
C LEU A 313 10.88 -4.29 1.13
N GLY A 314 10.35 -3.13 0.71
CA GLY A 314 10.90 -2.36 -0.40
C GLY A 314 12.26 -1.75 -0.11
N SER A 315 12.42 -1.07 1.03
CA SER A 315 13.71 -0.48 1.41
C SER A 315 14.76 -1.55 1.70
N ARG A 316 14.38 -2.68 2.30
CA ARG A 316 15.28 -3.83 2.47
C ARG A 316 15.70 -4.42 1.13
N ARG A 317 14.74 -4.60 0.21
CA ARG A 317 15.02 -5.08 -1.15
C ARG A 317 15.90 -4.11 -1.93
N PHE A 318 15.71 -2.80 -1.78
CA PHE A 318 16.56 -1.79 -2.40
C PHE A 318 18.04 -1.97 -2.06
N PHE A 319 18.37 -2.27 -0.81
CA PHE A 319 19.75 -2.58 -0.41
C PHE A 319 20.24 -3.91 -0.95
N GLU A 320 19.38 -4.92 -1.01
CA GLU A 320 19.72 -6.21 -1.60
C GLU A 320 20.06 -6.09 -3.09
N GLU A 321 19.38 -5.20 -3.83
CA GLU A 321 19.70 -4.93 -5.22
C GLU A 321 21.13 -4.36 -5.39
N PHE A 322 21.63 -3.56 -4.43
CA PHE A 322 23.03 -3.14 -4.43
C PHE A 322 23.98 -4.29 -4.14
N ASP A 323 23.67 -5.15 -3.18
CA ASP A 323 24.49 -6.31 -2.85
C ASP A 323 24.57 -7.29 -4.04
N GLN A 324 23.51 -7.41 -4.82
CA GLN A 324 23.43 -8.23 -6.04
C GLN A 324 23.95 -7.52 -7.29
N GLN A 325 24.29 -6.24 -7.25
CA GLN A 325 24.68 -5.42 -8.40
C GLN A 325 23.65 -5.48 -9.55
N SER A 326 22.38 -5.43 -9.18
CA SER A 326 21.24 -5.60 -10.08
C SER A 326 21.12 -4.44 -11.09
N ASP A 327 20.53 -4.74 -12.26
CA ASP A 327 20.15 -3.72 -13.23
C ASP A 327 19.07 -2.74 -12.70
N ALA A 328 18.32 -3.13 -11.68
CA ALA A 328 17.31 -2.28 -11.04
C ALA A 328 17.91 -0.99 -10.43
N ILE A 329 19.18 -1.03 -10.00
CA ILE A 329 19.87 0.14 -9.39
C ILE A 329 20.98 0.70 -10.27
N LYS A 330 21.04 0.32 -11.54
CA LYS A 330 22.09 0.73 -12.46
C LYS A 330 22.17 2.25 -12.61
N GLY A 331 23.32 2.79 -12.29
CA GLY A 331 23.59 4.24 -12.27
C GLY A 331 23.60 4.85 -10.87
N LEU A 332 23.06 4.17 -9.86
CA LEU A 332 23.18 4.57 -8.47
C LEU A 332 24.46 4.02 -7.83
N ASN A 333 24.98 4.79 -6.87
CA ASN A 333 26.10 4.36 -6.03
C ASN A 333 25.73 4.55 -4.56
N LEU A 334 25.63 3.46 -3.82
CA LEU A 334 25.25 3.50 -2.40
C LEU A 334 26.21 4.36 -1.57
N THR A 335 27.52 4.35 -1.89
CA THR A 335 28.51 5.14 -1.15
C THR A 335 28.40 6.65 -1.41
N ALA A 336 27.76 7.04 -2.52
CA ALA A 336 27.52 8.44 -2.85
C ALA A 336 26.28 9.03 -2.18
N ILE A 337 25.43 8.23 -1.56
CA ILE A 337 24.26 8.72 -0.82
C ILE A 337 24.74 9.38 0.48
N GLU A 338 24.68 10.70 0.56
CA GLU A 338 25.10 11.49 1.72
C GLU A 338 23.93 11.86 2.64
N MET A 339 22.75 12.07 2.05
CA MET A 339 21.56 12.53 2.75
C MET A 339 20.32 11.79 2.27
N VAL A 340 19.48 11.42 3.21
CA VAL A 340 18.15 10.84 2.97
C VAL A 340 17.10 11.70 3.66
N MET A 341 16.14 12.20 2.90
CA MET A 341 14.94 12.86 3.41
C MET A 341 13.71 12.02 3.09
N GLU A 342 13.05 11.54 4.12
CA GLU A 342 11.77 10.87 3.97
C GLU A 342 10.62 11.86 4.14
N ILE A 343 9.62 11.77 3.27
CA ILE A 343 8.37 12.47 3.40
C ILE A 343 7.36 11.45 3.94
N GLY A 344 7.00 11.60 5.21
CA GLY A 344 6.04 10.73 5.87
C GLY A 344 4.62 11.28 5.82
N SER A 345 3.93 11.33 6.96
CA SER A 345 2.58 11.89 7.11
C SER A 345 2.65 13.42 7.14
N VAL A 346 2.01 14.09 6.17
CA VAL A 346 2.09 15.55 6.01
C VAL A 346 0.74 16.19 5.69
N GLY A 347 -0.35 15.45 5.82
CA GLY A 347 -1.69 15.88 5.42
C GLY A 347 -2.50 16.57 6.51
N MET A 348 -2.11 16.48 7.80
CA MET A 348 -2.90 16.97 8.93
C MET A 348 -2.30 18.21 9.63
N SER A 349 -1.25 18.80 9.08
CA SER A 349 -0.48 19.89 9.71
C SER A 349 -1.25 21.21 9.91
N PHE A 350 -2.57 21.22 9.80
CA PHE A 350 -3.35 22.45 9.91
C PHE A 350 -3.80 22.70 11.35
N SER A 351 -3.17 23.65 12.06
CA SER A 351 -3.59 24.11 13.39
C SER A 351 -3.50 25.63 13.47
N GLN A 352 -4.60 26.29 13.82
CA GLN A 352 -4.67 27.72 14.14
C GLN A 352 -4.04 28.68 13.11
N GLY A 353 -4.12 28.34 11.81
CA GLY A 353 -3.60 29.18 10.72
C GLY A 353 -2.11 29.02 10.44
N THR A 354 -1.38 28.19 11.17
CA THR A 354 0.03 27.86 10.92
C THR A 354 0.14 26.37 10.62
N LYS A 355 0.87 26.02 9.56
CA LYS A 355 1.20 24.63 9.21
C LYS A 355 2.53 24.28 9.86
N THR A 356 2.53 23.37 10.82
CA THR A 356 3.74 22.99 11.56
C THR A 356 4.16 21.59 11.17
N PHE A 357 5.41 21.45 10.75
CA PHE A 357 6.04 20.17 10.44
C PHE A 357 7.19 19.90 11.40
N PHE A 358 7.47 18.63 11.64
CA PHE A 358 8.52 18.18 12.55
C PHE A 358 9.56 17.37 11.79
N ALA A 359 10.82 17.75 11.99
CA ALA A 359 11.97 17.04 11.44
C ALA A 359 12.47 16.03 12.50
N HIS A 360 12.21 14.75 12.28
CA HIS A 360 12.72 13.67 13.11
C HIS A 360 14.09 13.24 12.62
N THR A 361 15.08 13.21 13.51
CA THR A 361 16.48 12.93 13.17
C THR A 361 17.05 11.80 14.01
N ALA A 362 17.92 11.00 13.42
CA ALA A 362 18.71 10.02 14.15
C ALA A 362 20.02 10.64 14.64
N GLY A 363 19.99 11.25 15.81
CA GLY A 363 21.17 11.90 16.43
C GLY A 363 21.41 13.34 15.99
N ASP A 364 22.54 13.90 16.42
CA ASP A 364 22.94 15.30 16.26
C ASP A 364 24.32 15.39 15.57
N THR A 365 24.44 14.87 14.34
CA THR A 365 25.66 14.98 13.56
C THR A 365 25.74 16.34 12.82
N THR A 366 26.94 16.75 12.39
CA THR A 366 27.11 17.97 11.60
C THR A 366 26.25 17.94 10.33
N SER A 367 26.21 16.82 9.64
CA SER A 367 25.43 16.66 8.41
C SER A 367 23.90 16.70 8.64
N VAL A 368 23.42 16.20 9.77
CA VAL A 368 22.03 16.36 10.20
C VAL A 368 21.71 17.83 10.46
N ASN A 369 22.60 18.55 11.15
CA ASN A 369 22.42 19.99 11.42
C ASN A 369 22.45 20.83 10.15
N GLU A 370 23.25 20.46 9.14
CA GLU A 370 23.22 21.08 7.81
C GLU A 370 21.87 20.87 7.11
N THR A 371 21.29 19.68 7.24
CA THR A 371 19.96 19.39 6.70
C THR A 371 18.86 20.19 7.41
N LEU A 372 18.92 20.29 8.74
CA LEU A 372 18.00 21.13 9.50
C LEU A 372 18.14 22.61 9.12
N SER A 373 19.37 23.10 8.91
CA SER A 373 19.61 24.47 8.46
C SER A 373 19.03 24.74 7.08
N ALA A 374 19.11 23.77 6.17
CA ALA A 374 18.47 23.86 4.85
C ALA A 374 16.94 23.91 4.95
N LEU A 375 16.34 23.11 5.85
CA LEU A 375 14.90 23.15 6.13
C LEU A 375 14.46 24.53 6.65
N TYR A 376 15.20 25.13 7.58
CA TYR A 376 14.92 26.48 8.10
C TYR A 376 15.08 27.54 7.00
N SER A 377 16.13 27.44 6.19
CA SER A 377 16.33 28.35 5.06
C SER A 377 15.23 28.23 4.00
N ALA A 378 14.75 27.02 3.75
CA ALA A 378 13.61 26.77 2.89
C ALA A 378 12.34 27.40 3.46
N GLN A 379 12.05 27.21 4.74
CA GLN A 379 10.93 27.85 5.44
C GLN A 379 10.99 29.37 5.30
N ASP A 380 12.16 29.99 5.56
CA ASP A 380 12.32 31.46 5.52
C ASP A 380 12.11 32.03 4.11
N SER A 381 12.30 31.21 3.06
CA SER A 381 12.03 31.59 1.67
C SER A 381 10.55 31.48 1.26
N MET A 382 9.69 30.91 2.13
CA MET A 382 8.26 30.74 1.84
C MET A 382 7.46 31.97 2.26
N SER A 383 6.45 32.32 1.47
CA SER A 383 5.49 33.39 1.79
C SER A 383 4.36 32.94 2.70
N GLU A 384 4.14 31.63 2.81
CA GLU A 384 3.10 31.04 3.63
C GLU A 384 3.52 30.92 5.09
N ASN A 385 2.54 30.87 6.01
CA ASN A 385 2.80 30.64 7.43
C ASN A 385 3.07 29.16 7.70
N VAL A 386 4.29 28.74 7.41
CA VAL A 386 4.81 27.39 7.63
C VAL A 386 5.89 27.43 8.70
N MET A 387 5.86 26.49 9.62
CA MET A 387 6.85 26.34 10.68
C MET A 387 7.45 24.96 10.66
N VAL A 388 8.76 24.87 10.67
CA VAL A 388 9.51 23.62 10.87
C VAL A 388 10.10 23.62 12.27
N ARG A 389 9.96 22.49 12.95
CA ARG A 389 10.58 22.27 14.26
C ARG A 389 11.38 20.97 14.24
N LYS A 390 12.48 20.93 14.91
CA LYS A 390 13.11 19.66 15.25
C LYS A 390 12.19 18.93 16.22
N ALA A 391 11.93 17.64 15.97
CA ALA A 391 11.07 16.83 16.83
C ALA A 391 11.65 16.74 18.26
N SER A 392 10.78 16.64 19.24
CA SER A 392 11.16 16.52 20.65
C SER A 392 11.87 15.20 20.94
N THR A 393 12.62 15.15 22.03
CA THR A 393 13.32 13.93 22.47
C THR A 393 12.45 13.03 23.36
N SER A 394 11.16 13.31 23.47
CA SER A 394 10.22 12.49 24.26
C SER A 394 10.04 11.10 23.66
N ASN A 395 10.09 11.00 22.34
CA ASN A 395 10.26 9.77 21.57
C ASN A 395 11.58 9.86 20.79
N PRO A 396 12.69 9.33 21.33
CA PRO A 396 13.98 9.47 20.68
C PRO A 396 14.08 8.62 19.41
N GLY A 397 14.76 9.16 18.39
CA GLY A 397 14.98 8.50 17.10
C GLY A 397 14.03 8.97 16.02
N VAL A 398 13.87 8.14 15.00
CA VAL A 398 12.94 8.38 13.89
C VAL A 398 11.67 7.54 14.05
N PRO A 399 10.50 8.05 13.64
CA PRO A 399 9.28 7.26 13.66
C PRO A 399 9.37 6.05 12.71
N PRO A 400 8.40 5.11 12.77
CA PRO A 400 8.28 4.05 11.79
C PRO A 400 8.37 4.59 10.37
N SER A 401 9.46 4.27 9.67
CA SER A 401 9.81 4.89 8.39
C SER A 401 10.82 4.04 7.62
N SER A 402 10.88 4.19 6.32
CA SER A 402 11.86 3.54 5.45
C SER A 402 13.30 3.94 5.81
N LEU A 403 13.47 5.17 6.31
CA LEU A 403 14.77 5.68 6.78
C LEU A 403 15.43 4.76 7.83
N MET A 404 14.63 4.04 8.64
CA MET A 404 15.17 3.09 9.62
C MET A 404 16.08 2.03 8.97
N THR A 405 15.70 1.53 7.80
CA THR A 405 16.51 0.56 7.03
C THR A 405 17.82 1.20 6.55
N PHE A 406 17.77 2.46 6.08
CA PHE A 406 18.97 3.20 5.68
C PHE A 406 19.93 3.41 6.86
N LEU A 407 19.43 3.83 8.00
CA LEU A 407 20.23 4.04 9.20
C LEU A 407 20.82 2.74 9.76
N THR A 408 20.13 1.61 9.60
CA THR A 408 20.65 0.30 9.99
C THR A 408 21.82 -0.14 9.09
N LYS A 409 21.73 0.12 7.79
CA LYS A 409 22.76 -0.26 6.81
C LYS A 409 23.92 0.73 6.75
N LYS A 410 23.65 2.00 6.99
CA LYS A 410 24.60 3.11 6.83
C LYS A 410 24.37 4.19 7.91
N PRO A 411 24.80 3.93 9.17
CA PRO A 411 24.51 4.80 10.33
C PRO A 411 25.04 6.23 10.22
N GLU A 412 26.02 6.46 9.34
CA GLU A 412 26.63 7.78 9.10
C GLU A 412 25.80 8.69 8.19
N ILE A 413 24.76 8.18 7.56
CA ILE A 413 23.90 8.96 6.67
C ILE A 413 23.21 10.09 7.46
N SER A 414 23.16 11.29 6.85
CA SER A 414 22.26 12.34 7.31
C SER A 414 20.82 11.97 6.97
N GLY A 415 20.07 11.52 7.98
CA GLY A 415 18.70 11.08 7.79
C GLY A 415 17.70 11.98 8.52
N VAL A 416 16.65 12.40 7.82
CA VAL A 416 15.54 13.19 8.35
C VAL A 416 14.23 12.63 7.82
N VAL A 417 13.25 12.42 8.73
CA VAL A 417 11.85 12.17 8.37
C VAL A 417 11.05 13.44 8.66
N LEU A 418 10.35 13.94 7.67
CA LEU A 418 9.45 15.07 7.80
C LEU A 418 8.02 14.57 8.04
N GLU A 419 7.46 14.96 9.18
CA GLU A 419 6.13 14.56 9.63
C GLU A 419 5.31 15.77 10.10
N ASP A 420 4.02 15.63 10.22
CA ASP A 420 3.15 16.65 10.81
C ASP A 420 2.89 16.45 12.31
N PHE A 421 3.60 15.54 12.93
CA PHE A 421 3.50 15.26 14.37
C PHE A 421 4.87 15.29 15.05
N ASP A 422 4.87 15.58 16.34
CA ASP A 422 6.09 15.66 17.16
C ASP A 422 6.47 14.31 17.78
N SER A 423 5.63 13.77 18.66
CA SER A 423 5.96 12.59 19.46
C SER A 423 5.09 11.36 19.16
N THR A 424 3.91 11.57 18.59
CA THR A 424 2.98 10.52 18.21
C THR A 424 2.23 10.93 16.93
N PHE A 425 1.80 9.96 16.15
CA PHE A 425 1.00 10.23 14.95
C PHE A 425 -0.18 11.15 15.26
N SER A 426 -0.38 12.17 14.44
CA SER A 426 -1.60 12.99 14.46
C SER A 426 -2.82 12.17 14.04
N ASN A 427 -2.61 11.19 13.18
CA ASN A 427 -3.63 10.31 12.65
C ASN A 427 -4.00 9.19 13.65
N LYS A 428 -5.16 9.32 14.28
CA LYS A 428 -5.72 8.30 15.17
C LYS A 428 -6.28 7.05 14.46
N PHE A 429 -6.19 7.01 13.13
CA PHE A 429 -6.62 5.89 12.28
C PHE A 429 -5.44 5.24 11.55
N TYR A 430 -4.24 5.33 12.10
CA TYR A 430 -3.04 4.74 11.53
C TYR A 430 -3.23 3.25 11.22
N HIS A 431 -2.91 2.83 9.99
CA HIS A 431 -3.11 1.49 9.45
C HIS A 431 -4.56 0.96 9.57
N SER A 432 -5.53 1.85 9.50
CA SER A 432 -6.96 1.53 9.58
C SER A 432 -7.65 1.78 8.23
N HIS A 433 -8.72 1.03 7.98
CA HIS A 433 -9.63 1.29 6.86
C HIS A 433 -10.38 2.64 6.99
N LEU A 434 -10.25 3.31 8.14
CA LEU A 434 -10.82 4.64 8.40
C LEU A 434 -9.85 5.78 8.08
N ASP A 435 -8.61 5.48 7.67
CA ASP A 435 -7.66 6.49 7.18
C ASP A 435 -7.97 6.85 5.73
N GLY A 436 -8.95 7.73 5.56
CA GLY A 436 -9.48 8.16 4.27
C GLY A 436 -9.29 9.66 4.01
N LEU A 437 -9.76 10.12 2.86
CA LEU A 437 -9.61 11.49 2.36
C LEU A 437 -10.09 12.57 3.36
N SER A 438 -11.10 12.27 4.19
CA SER A 438 -11.61 13.19 5.20
C SER A 438 -10.62 13.53 6.33
N ASN A 439 -9.53 12.77 6.45
CA ASN A 439 -8.51 12.95 7.49
C ASN A 439 -7.38 13.90 7.05
N ILE A 440 -7.36 14.37 5.82
CA ILE A 440 -6.24 15.16 5.26
C ILE A 440 -6.72 16.48 4.67
N ASN A 441 -5.77 17.40 4.50
CA ASN A 441 -5.97 18.70 3.91
C ASN A 441 -4.93 18.96 2.81
N SER A 442 -5.37 19.19 1.60
CA SER A 442 -4.50 19.45 0.44
C SER A 442 -3.52 20.61 0.67
N SER A 443 -3.95 21.66 1.37
CA SER A 443 -3.07 22.80 1.66
C SER A 443 -1.90 22.45 2.58
N SER A 444 -2.04 21.44 3.45
CA SER A 444 -0.94 20.90 4.24
C SER A 444 0.09 20.20 3.35
N ILE A 445 -0.39 19.36 2.44
CA ILE A 445 0.45 18.64 1.48
C ILE A 445 1.21 19.60 0.56
N VAL A 446 0.53 20.65 0.05
CA VAL A 446 1.17 21.70 -0.77
C VAL A 446 2.28 22.40 -0.01
N ALA A 447 2.06 22.73 1.26
CA ALA A 447 3.06 23.39 2.10
C ALA A 447 4.26 22.48 2.39
N ALA A 448 4.03 21.20 2.72
CA ALA A 448 5.09 20.22 2.91
C ALA A 448 5.90 20.04 1.63
N ALA A 449 5.24 19.88 0.49
CA ALA A 449 5.89 19.74 -0.81
C ALA A 449 6.75 20.97 -1.16
N SER A 450 6.24 22.20 -0.89
CA SER A 450 6.98 23.43 -1.10
C SER A 450 8.25 23.49 -0.24
N LEU A 451 8.12 23.15 1.04
CA LEU A 451 9.24 23.07 1.98
C LEU A 451 10.29 22.06 1.52
N VAL A 452 9.87 20.85 1.15
CA VAL A 452 10.76 19.77 0.72
C VAL A 452 11.45 20.12 -0.59
N ALA A 453 10.75 20.63 -1.60
CA ALA A 453 11.34 20.98 -2.89
C ALA A 453 12.47 22.03 -2.73
N ARG A 454 12.24 23.06 -1.94
CA ARG A 454 13.22 24.10 -1.62
C ARG A 454 14.40 23.54 -0.83
N THR A 455 14.14 22.67 0.15
CA THR A 455 15.18 22.02 0.95
C THR A 455 16.08 21.15 0.08
N LEU A 456 15.51 20.35 -0.81
CA LEU A 456 16.27 19.50 -1.74
C LEU A 456 17.13 20.32 -2.70
N TYR A 457 16.61 21.44 -3.21
CA TYR A 457 17.36 22.37 -4.05
C TYR A 457 18.57 22.94 -3.30
N ILE A 458 18.38 23.44 -2.07
CA ILE A 458 19.46 23.96 -1.21
C ILE A 458 20.49 22.87 -0.91
N GLN A 459 20.05 21.68 -0.50
CA GLN A 459 20.92 20.55 -0.18
C GLN A 459 21.73 20.05 -1.38
N ALA A 460 21.20 20.17 -2.58
CA ALA A 460 21.93 19.84 -3.80
C ALA A 460 22.99 20.88 -4.20
N GLY A 461 23.08 21.99 -3.46
CA GLY A 461 24.03 23.09 -3.69
C GLY A 461 23.43 24.26 -4.46
N GLY A 462 22.11 24.32 -4.59
CA GLY A 462 21.42 25.47 -5.18
C GLY A 462 21.53 26.70 -4.27
N SER A 463 22.04 27.79 -4.79
CA SER A 463 22.24 29.04 -4.06
C SER A 463 21.63 30.28 -4.74
N ASP A 464 21.01 30.08 -5.92
CA ASP A 464 20.35 31.17 -6.63
C ASP A 464 18.99 31.50 -5.99
N PRO A 465 18.81 32.69 -5.42
CA PRO A 465 17.53 33.10 -4.82
C PRO A 465 16.40 33.20 -5.84
N LEU A 466 16.69 33.48 -7.11
CA LEU A 466 15.64 33.54 -8.14
C LEU A 466 15.12 32.14 -8.45
N ALA A 467 16.01 31.17 -8.62
CA ALA A 467 15.64 29.77 -8.81
C ALA A 467 14.89 29.23 -7.58
N LEU A 468 15.37 29.52 -6.36
CA LEU A 468 14.67 29.10 -5.12
C LEU A 468 13.25 29.69 -5.03
N ASN A 469 13.06 30.95 -5.40
CA ASN A 469 11.76 31.61 -5.38
C ASN A 469 10.84 31.15 -6.53
N SER A 470 11.39 30.60 -7.61
CA SER A 470 10.60 30.03 -8.72
C SER A 470 10.00 28.67 -8.39
N ILE A 471 10.48 28.00 -7.34
CA ILE A 471 9.94 26.72 -6.90
C ILE A 471 8.53 26.93 -6.34
N ASN A 472 7.53 26.55 -7.12
CA ASN A 472 6.13 26.66 -6.77
C ASN A 472 5.43 25.32 -6.96
N ILE A 473 4.72 24.88 -5.94
CA ILE A 473 3.92 23.65 -6.02
C ILE A 473 2.60 23.92 -6.73
N ASN A 474 2.28 23.08 -7.68
CA ASN A 474 1.01 23.12 -8.38
C ASN A 474 -0.09 22.53 -7.48
N ALA A 475 -0.86 23.41 -6.82
CA ALA A 475 -1.94 22.99 -5.92
C ALA A 475 -3.04 22.21 -6.67
N SER A 476 -3.32 22.54 -7.94
CA SER A 476 -4.29 21.80 -8.74
C SER A 476 -3.84 20.37 -9.02
N LEU A 477 -2.54 20.14 -9.20
CA LEU A 477 -1.99 18.78 -9.32
C LEU A 477 -2.17 17.99 -8.02
N VAL A 478 -1.98 18.63 -6.86
CA VAL A 478 -2.19 17.98 -5.55
C VAL A 478 -3.66 17.57 -5.40
N GLU A 479 -4.60 18.47 -5.71
CA GLU A 479 -6.04 18.16 -5.67
C GLU A 479 -6.41 17.03 -6.64
N GLU A 480 -5.86 17.03 -7.85
CA GLU A 480 -6.10 15.98 -8.84
C GLU A 480 -5.54 14.64 -8.34
N LEU A 481 -4.32 14.61 -7.78
CA LEU A 481 -3.72 13.40 -7.20
C LEU A 481 -4.54 12.85 -6.03
N LEU A 482 -5.11 13.69 -5.17
CA LEU A 482 -6.01 13.27 -4.10
C LEU A 482 -7.22 12.52 -4.65
N GLY A 483 -7.91 13.09 -5.65
CA GLY A 483 -9.03 12.43 -6.30
C GLY A 483 -8.65 11.14 -7.03
N CYS A 484 -7.46 11.10 -7.66
CA CYS A 484 -7.00 9.94 -8.40
C CYS A 484 -6.59 8.77 -7.49
N LEU A 485 -5.94 9.05 -6.36
CA LEU A 485 -5.30 8.04 -5.52
C LEU A 485 -6.11 7.66 -4.28
N LEU A 486 -7.07 8.47 -3.86
CA LEU A 486 -7.80 8.27 -2.60
C LEU A 486 -9.32 8.21 -2.74
N ASP A 487 -9.87 8.59 -3.88
CA ASP A 487 -11.30 8.52 -4.12
C ASP A 487 -11.63 7.40 -5.13
N CYS A 488 -12.86 6.88 -5.11
CA CYS A 488 -13.31 5.92 -6.10
C CYS A 488 -13.73 6.61 -7.41
N GLU A 489 -14.19 7.85 -7.35
CA GLU A 489 -14.65 8.63 -8.49
C GLU A 489 -13.98 10.03 -8.47
N PRO A 490 -13.07 10.32 -9.41
CA PRO A 490 -12.71 9.54 -10.60
C PRO A 490 -11.73 8.38 -10.37
N GLY A 491 -11.03 8.34 -9.21
CA GLY A 491 -10.04 7.31 -8.90
C GLY A 491 -9.00 7.13 -10.01
N LEU A 492 -8.56 5.91 -10.24
CA LEU A 492 -7.57 5.58 -11.28
C LEU A 492 -8.10 5.75 -12.73
N SER A 493 -9.31 6.27 -12.90
CA SER A 493 -9.84 6.73 -14.18
C SER A 493 -9.81 8.25 -14.34
N CYS A 494 -9.13 8.99 -13.46
CA CYS A 494 -8.94 10.43 -13.57
C CYS A 494 -8.08 10.82 -14.80
N GLU A 495 -8.21 12.07 -15.25
CA GLU A 495 -7.52 12.55 -16.45
C GLU A 495 -5.99 12.43 -16.34
N LEU A 496 -5.42 12.72 -15.18
CA LEU A 496 -3.99 12.62 -14.94
C LEU A 496 -3.47 11.19 -15.12
N VAL A 497 -4.14 10.20 -14.50
CA VAL A 497 -3.75 8.79 -14.61
C VAL A 497 -3.91 8.27 -16.03
N GLN A 498 -4.98 8.64 -16.72
CA GLN A 498 -5.23 8.28 -18.12
C GLN A 498 -4.15 8.78 -19.09
N ARG A 499 -3.39 9.81 -18.73
CA ARG A 499 -2.25 10.27 -19.55
C ARG A 499 -1.09 9.27 -19.56
N TYR A 500 -1.01 8.38 -18.57
CA TYR A 500 0.14 7.52 -18.33
C TYR A 500 -0.16 6.03 -18.46
N ILE A 501 -1.30 5.58 -17.96
CA ILE A 501 -1.72 4.18 -17.96
C ILE A 501 -3.18 4.05 -18.44
N SER A 502 -3.59 2.84 -18.75
CA SER A 502 -5.00 2.55 -19.02
C SER A 502 -5.86 2.80 -17.79
N PRO A 503 -7.04 3.43 -17.94
CA PRO A 503 -7.90 3.71 -16.80
C PRO A 503 -8.39 2.42 -16.12
N SER A 504 -8.48 2.45 -14.81
CA SER A 504 -9.05 1.37 -14.01
C SER A 504 -10.33 1.86 -13.32
N THR A 505 -11.37 1.06 -13.38
CA THR A 505 -12.65 1.32 -12.68
C THR A 505 -12.64 0.80 -11.24
N THR A 506 -11.55 0.15 -10.82
CA THR A 506 -11.38 -0.32 -9.45
C THR A 506 -11.05 0.87 -8.55
N CYS A 507 -11.70 0.95 -7.38
CA CYS A 507 -11.32 1.95 -6.37
C CYS A 507 -9.85 1.84 -6.02
N PRO A 508 -9.14 2.95 -5.81
CA PRO A 508 -7.77 2.94 -5.34
C PRO A 508 -7.64 2.14 -4.05
N ASN A 509 -6.59 1.34 -3.98
CA ASN A 509 -6.23 0.58 -2.80
C ASN A 509 -4.71 0.49 -2.73
N HIS A 510 -4.14 0.85 -1.61
CA HIS A 510 -2.69 0.90 -1.40
C HIS A 510 -2.15 -0.30 -0.63
N TYR A 511 -2.93 -1.37 -0.48
CA TYR A 511 -2.39 -2.63 -0.01
C TYR A 511 -1.34 -3.15 -0.99
N VAL A 512 -0.20 -3.57 -0.48
CA VAL A 512 0.97 -3.94 -1.32
C VAL A 512 0.67 -5.04 -2.35
N GLY A 513 -0.26 -5.95 -2.03
CA GLY A 513 -0.61 -7.06 -2.91
C GLY A 513 0.41 -8.19 -2.92
N VAL A 514 0.42 -8.94 -4.01
CA VAL A 514 1.33 -10.07 -4.24
C VAL A 514 2.00 -9.97 -5.60
N ILE A 515 3.22 -10.50 -5.70
CA ILE A 515 3.95 -10.54 -6.97
C ILE A 515 3.44 -11.72 -7.78
N LEU A 516 2.97 -11.44 -8.99
CA LEU A 516 2.53 -12.43 -9.96
C LEU A 516 3.73 -12.84 -10.84
N GLY A 517 4.01 -14.13 -10.91
CA GLY A 517 5.14 -14.68 -11.66
C GLY A 517 6.49 -14.49 -10.97
N GLU A 518 7.57 -14.60 -11.74
CA GLU A 518 8.93 -14.42 -11.23
C GLU A 518 9.23 -12.94 -11.02
N PRO A 519 9.85 -12.54 -9.90
CA PRO A 519 10.33 -11.19 -9.69
C PRO A 519 11.22 -10.72 -10.84
N SER A 520 11.02 -9.50 -11.30
CA SER A 520 11.71 -8.94 -12.44
C SER A 520 12.47 -7.67 -12.08
N THR A 521 13.72 -7.58 -12.54
CA THR A 521 14.54 -6.35 -12.49
C THR A 521 14.49 -5.58 -13.81
N ALA A 522 13.61 -5.96 -14.73
CA ALA A 522 13.38 -5.22 -15.96
C ALA A 522 12.93 -3.80 -15.66
N ARG A 523 13.33 -2.86 -16.53
CA ARG A 523 12.93 -1.43 -16.39
C ARG A 523 11.43 -1.23 -16.33
N TYR A 524 10.67 -2.09 -16.97
CA TYR A 524 9.21 -2.06 -16.98
C TYR A 524 8.67 -3.49 -16.81
N PRO A 525 8.44 -3.94 -15.58
CA PRO A 525 7.89 -5.26 -15.30
C PRO A 525 6.45 -5.41 -15.81
N ILE A 526 6.13 -6.57 -16.40
CA ILE A 526 4.82 -6.81 -17.04
C ILE A 526 3.66 -6.82 -16.02
N TYR A 527 3.94 -7.30 -14.80
CA TYR A 527 2.92 -7.48 -13.77
C TYR A 527 3.00 -6.44 -12.64
N ALA A 528 3.51 -5.24 -12.92
CA ALA A 528 3.46 -4.15 -11.95
C ALA A 528 2.02 -3.68 -11.73
N GLY A 529 1.66 -3.38 -10.47
CA GLY A 529 0.35 -2.82 -10.13
C GLY A 529 0.13 -1.42 -10.71
N ASP A 530 -1.12 -1.01 -10.87
CA ASP A 530 -1.51 0.25 -11.50
C ASP A 530 -0.85 1.48 -10.83
N ILE A 531 -0.79 1.51 -9.51
CA ILE A 531 -0.14 2.60 -8.76
C ILE A 531 1.36 2.66 -9.10
N SER A 532 2.08 1.54 -9.03
CA SER A 532 3.52 1.50 -9.37
C SER A 532 3.77 1.91 -10.83
N ARG A 533 2.92 1.49 -11.77
CA ARG A 533 3.02 1.88 -13.18
C ARG A 533 2.74 3.35 -13.41
N PHE A 534 1.75 3.90 -12.73
CA PHE A 534 1.46 5.33 -12.77
C PHE A 534 2.64 6.13 -12.24
N VAL A 535 3.16 5.80 -11.05
CA VAL A 535 4.30 6.46 -10.41
C VAL A 535 5.54 6.37 -11.31
N TRP A 536 5.82 5.19 -11.89
CA TRP A 536 6.93 5.01 -12.81
C TRP A 536 6.85 5.92 -14.04
N ASN A 537 5.69 5.96 -14.71
CA ASN A 537 5.47 6.82 -15.88
C ASN A 537 5.55 8.31 -15.53
N PHE A 538 4.94 8.70 -14.39
CA PHE A 538 4.96 10.09 -13.92
C PHE A 538 6.39 10.55 -13.62
N LEU A 539 7.15 9.77 -12.86
CA LEU A 539 8.55 10.11 -12.55
C LEU A 539 9.41 10.12 -13.81
N ALA A 540 9.23 9.14 -14.71
CA ALA A 540 9.96 9.10 -15.97
C ALA A 540 9.68 10.31 -16.86
N ASP A 541 8.45 10.78 -16.91
CA ASP A 541 8.05 11.99 -17.67
C ASP A 541 8.65 13.27 -17.05
N LYS A 542 8.49 13.44 -15.73
CA LYS A 542 8.88 14.66 -15.03
C LYS A 542 10.40 14.82 -14.84
N THR A 543 11.14 13.73 -14.79
CA THR A 543 12.61 13.79 -14.63
C THR A 543 13.35 13.64 -15.97
N ALA A 544 12.64 13.50 -17.08
CA ALA A 544 13.23 13.24 -18.37
C ALA A 544 13.91 14.49 -18.98
N LEU A 545 14.92 14.21 -19.80
CA LEU A 545 15.40 15.15 -20.82
C LEU A 545 14.74 14.81 -22.16
N PRO A 546 14.49 15.84 -23.01
CA PRO A 546 13.99 15.58 -24.36
C PRO A 546 14.95 14.66 -25.12
N SER A 547 14.43 13.58 -25.71
CA SER A 547 15.23 12.77 -26.63
C SER A 547 15.51 13.56 -27.90
N THR A 548 16.70 13.39 -28.47
CA THR A 548 17.05 13.94 -29.79
C THR A 548 16.12 13.40 -30.89
N ASN A 549 15.48 12.28 -30.62
CA ASN A 549 14.46 11.63 -31.46
C ASN A 549 13.03 11.79 -30.90
N ALA A 550 12.74 12.92 -30.26
CA ALA A 550 11.48 13.19 -29.56
C ALA A 550 10.18 13.01 -30.42
N SER A 551 10.32 12.83 -31.73
CA SER A 551 9.22 12.51 -32.64
C SER A 551 9.02 11.00 -32.86
N SER A 552 9.86 10.12 -32.27
CA SER A 552 9.73 8.69 -32.46
C SER A 552 8.70 8.12 -31.47
N SER A 553 7.54 7.75 -32.01
CA SER A 553 6.58 6.94 -31.29
C SER A 553 7.19 5.56 -31.02
N CYS A 554 7.02 5.08 -29.79
CA CYS A 554 7.48 3.75 -29.41
C CYS A 554 6.29 2.82 -29.16
N PRO A 555 6.23 1.64 -29.83
CA PRO A 555 5.21 0.64 -29.51
C PRO A 555 5.53 -0.13 -28.21
N LYS A 556 6.82 -0.34 -27.88
CA LYS A 556 7.26 -1.05 -26.65
C LYS A 556 8.64 -0.60 -26.14
N HIS A 557 9.59 -0.30 -27.03
CA HIS A 557 10.98 -0.02 -26.68
C HIS A 557 11.52 1.16 -27.49
N CYS A 558 12.44 1.90 -26.89
CA CYS A 558 13.25 2.91 -27.55
C CYS A 558 14.63 2.33 -27.88
N ASN A 559 15.33 2.93 -28.88
CA ASN A 559 16.58 2.38 -29.41
C ASN A 559 17.84 2.77 -28.60
N GLY A 560 17.74 3.75 -27.70
CA GLY A 560 18.88 4.24 -26.92
C GLY A 560 18.99 3.57 -25.53
N ASP A 561 20.21 3.35 -25.06
CA ASP A 561 20.49 2.69 -23.77
C ASP A 561 19.86 3.39 -22.54
N ASN A 562 19.65 4.70 -22.64
CA ASN A 562 19.04 5.54 -21.59
C ASN A 562 17.64 6.04 -21.96
N GLU A 563 17.09 5.56 -23.08
CA GLU A 563 15.75 5.95 -23.51
C GLU A 563 14.70 4.98 -22.92
N LEU A 564 13.60 5.58 -22.45
CA LEU A 564 12.43 4.87 -21.94
C LEU A 564 11.22 5.19 -22.80
N CYS A 565 10.39 4.19 -23.05
CA CYS A 565 9.09 4.37 -23.68
C CYS A 565 8.04 4.60 -22.60
N ILE A 566 7.55 5.82 -22.47
CA ILE A 566 6.51 6.18 -21.51
C ILE A 566 5.15 6.28 -22.19
N ARG A 567 4.06 6.21 -21.41
CA ARG A 567 2.66 6.36 -21.87
C ARG A 567 2.22 5.29 -22.90
N GLN A 568 2.93 4.18 -23.01
CA GLN A 568 2.61 3.16 -24.03
C GLN A 568 1.24 2.49 -23.82
N GLU A 569 0.71 2.53 -22.59
CA GLU A 569 -0.58 1.95 -22.25
C GLU A 569 -1.76 2.90 -22.42
N ALA A 570 -1.51 4.20 -22.27
CA ALA A 570 -2.54 5.23 -22.34
C ALA A 570 -2.88 5.66 -23.77
N VAL A 571 -1.90 5.57 -24.67
CA VAL A 571 -2.03 5.99 -26.07
C VAL A 571 -1.48 4.90 -27.00
N GLU A 572 -2.00 4.81 -28.23
CA GLU A 572 -1.55 3.80 -29.22
C GLU A 572 -0.03 3.84 -29.48
N LYS A 573 0.60 4.98 -29.22
CA LYS A 573 2.04 5.20 -29.43
C LYS A 573 2.61 5.96 -28.24
N GLY A 574 3.44 5.29 -27.44
CA GLY A 574 4.22 5.91 -26.38
C GLY A 574 5.23 6.94 -26.91
N VAL A 575 5.92 7.60 -26.03
CA VAL A 575 6.96 8.61 -26.32
C VAL A 575 8.30 8.16 -25.74
N CYS A 576 9.37 8.27 -26.55
CA CYS A 576 10.73 8.01 -26.06
C CYS A 576 11.29 9.23 -25.32
N VAL A 577 11.74 9.01 -24.11
CA VAL A 577 12.39 10.04 -23.27
C VAL A 577 13.71 9.51 -22.70
N ILE A 578 14.66 10.42 -22.43
CA ILE A 578 15.91 10.07 -21.72
C ILE A 578 15.64 10.19 -20.23
N SER A 579 15.64 9.08 -19.52
CA SER A 579 15.39 9.05 -18.07
C SER A 579 16.15 7.91 -17.39
N SER A 580 16.48 8.13 -16.11
CA SER A 580 17.08 7.11 -15.24
C SER A 580 16.05 6.23 -14.53
N THR A 581 14.76 6.45 -14.74
CA THR A 581 13.69 5.77 -13.99
C THR A 581 13.77 4.26 -14.13
N ARG A 582 13.65 3.60 -13.00
CA ARG A 582 13.65 2.15 -12.89
C ARG A 582 12.55 1.70 -11.95
#